data_4e10fe1c50ac54f8ac886ed03d0c199e
#
_entry.id   4e10fe1c50ac54f8ac886ed03d0c199e
#
_cell.length_a   1.000
_cell.length_b   1.000
_cell.length_c   1.000
_cell.angle_alpha   90.00
_cell.angle_beta   90.00
_cell.angle_gamma   90.00
#
_symmetry.space_group_name_H-M   'P 1'
#
loop_
_entity.id
_entity.type
_entity.pdbx_description
1 polymer ?
#
loop_
_entity_poly.entity_id
_entity_poly.type
_entity_poly.pdbx_seq_one_letter_code
_entity_poly.pdbx_strand_id
1 'polypeptide(L)'
;MRRPWLLLALPLAAPLLAGCELAGGIAGGVTGAASGTLSGNAAVGYAVGVGVRAATDAAVDAWLRGLQAEEQTAIAEAAGTLPPGEPRPWTARHGLPFGWRDTTGQLEVTRVIDTPLTQCREVLFSLQDRPEAPPEGVFLATACRQGRGWRWAGAEPATARWRFLQ
;
A
#
# COMPACT_ATOMS: atom_id res chain seq x y z
N MET A 1 -13.08 33.08 38.24
CA MET A 1 -13.61 31.67 38.17
C MET A 1 -12.92 30.97 37.01
N ARG A 2 -11.89 30.19 37.27
CA ARG A 2 -11.11 29.48 36.24
C ARG A 2 -11.77 28.12 35.97
N ARG A 3 -12.15 27.85 34.74
CA ARG A 3 -12.80 26.61 34.31
C ARG A 3 -11.75 25.48 34.21
N PRO A 4 -11.72 24.50 35.12
CA PRO A 4 -10.73 23.40 35.13
C PRO A 4 -11.04 22.30 34.07
N TRP A 5 -12.07 22.45 33.27
CA TRP A 5 -12.55 21.41 32.32
C TRP A 5 -11.77 21.36 31.01
N LEU A 6 -10.97 22.39 30.70
CA LEU A 6 -10.18 22.43 29.47
C LEU A 6 -8.89 21.59 29.54
N LEU A 7 -8.45 21.17 30.72
CA LEU A 7 -7.23 20.38 30.87
C LEU A 7 -7.45 18.86 30.78
N LEU A 8 -8.72 18.39 30.83
CA LEU A 8 -9.04 16.95 30.69
C LEU A 8 -9.30 16.52 29.24
N ALA A 9 -9.48 17.44 28.31
CA ALA A 9 -9.77 17.11 26.91
C ALA A 9 -8.50 16.89 26.06
N LEU A 10 -7.33 17.31 26.54
CA LEU A 10 -6.08 17.23 25.79
C LEU A 10 -5.50 15.81 25.61
N PRO A 11 -5.60 14.87 26.58
CA PRO A 11 -5.05 13.52 26.41
C PRO A 11 -5.89 12.59 25.52
N LEU A 12 -7.14 12.94 25.19
CA LEU A 12 -8.00 12.09 24.33
C LEU A 12 -7.80 12.34 22.83
N ALA A 13 -7.17 13.44 22.44
CA ALA A 13 -6.97 13.80 21.03
C ALA A 13 -5.64 13.26 20.45
N ALA A 14 -4.70 12.84 21.29
CA ALA A 14 -3.40 12.34 20.86
C ALA A 14 -3.43 10.99 20.10
N PRO A 15 -4.34 10.03 20.38
CA PRO A 15 -4.34 8.74 19.69
C PRO A 15 -4.91 8.77 18.27
N LEU A 16 -5.53 9.87 17.82
CA LEU A 16 -6.14 9.95 16.49
C LEU A 16 -5.14 10.15 15.33
N LEU A 17 -3.85 10.38 15.64
CA LEU A 17 -2.80 10.65 14.66
C LEU A 17 -1.88 9.45 14.37
N ALA A 18 -2.06 8.34 15.07
CA ALA A 18 -1.16 7.19 14.99
C ALA A 18 -1.69 6.06 14.09
N GLY A 19 -2.13 6.37 12.88
CA GLY A 19 -2.39 5.46 11.75
C GLY A 19 -2.67 3.97 12.04
N CYS A 20 -2.14 3.10 11.20
CA CYS A 20 -2.36 1.64 11.25
C CYS A 20 -1.77 0.94 12.49
N GLU A 21 -0.80 1.53 13.17
CA GLU A 21 -0.25 1.01 14.45
C GLU A 21 -1.28 1.00 15.57
N LEU A 22 -2.34 1.83 15.45
CA LEU A 22 -3.38 1.93 16.48
C LEU A 22 -4.26 0.67 16.52
N ALA A 23 -4.51 0.02 15.39
CA ALA A 23 -5.39 -1.15 15.32
C ALA A 23 -4.86 -2.31 16.15
N GLY A 24 -3.59 -2.68 15.97
CA GLY A 24 -2.93 -3.71 16.77
C GLY A 24 -2.76 -3.31 18.23
N GLY A 25 -2.46 -2.04 18.50
CA GLY A 25 -2.35 -1.49 19.85
C GLY A 25 -3.67 -1.57 20.62
N ILE A 26 -4.79 -1.19 20.03
CA ILE A 26 -6.12 -1.28 20.67
C ILE A 26 -6.52 -2.74 20.84
N ALA A 27 -6.41 -3.58 19.79
CA ALA A 27 -6.77 -5.00 19.86
C ALA A 27 -5.96 -5.72 20.96
N GLY A 28 -4.64 -5.55 20.97
CA GLY A 28 -3.76 -6.12 21.98
C GLY A 28 -4.01 -5.59 23.38
N GLY A 29 -4.23 -4.28 23.51
CA GLY A 29 -4.50 -3.64 24.82
C GLY A 29 -5.80 -4.12 25.46
N VAL A 30 -6.89 -4.14 24.70
CA VAL A 30 -8.21 -4.60 25.20
C VAL A 30 -8.18 -6.08 25.55
N THR A 31 -7.65 -6.94 24.68
CA THR A 31 -7.59 -8.38 24.92
C THR A 31 -6.62 -8.73 26.05
N GLY A 32 -5.48 -8.04 26.14
CA GLY A 32 -4.52 -8.20 27.23
C GLY A 32 -5.11 -7.81 28.58
N ALA A 33 -5.81 -6.68 28.66
CA ALA A 33 -6.48 -6.25 29.88
C ALA A 33 -7.57 -7.25 30.32
N ALA A 34 -8.43 -7.68 29.38
CA ALA A 34 -9.47 -8.67 29.64
C ALA A 34 -8.89 -10.01 30.12
N SER A 35 -7.87 -10.53 29.44
CA SER A 35 -7.23 -11.79 29.79
C SER A 35 -6.52 -11.73 31.15
N GLY A 36 -5.84 -10.61 31.43
CA GLY A 36 -5.18 -10.37 32.72
C GLY A 36 -6.15 -10.33 33.88
N THR A 37 -7.30 -9.66 33.72
CA THR A 37 -8.35 -9.59 34.75
C THR A 37 -9.03 -10.92 34.97
N LEU A 38 -9.39 -11.64 33.89
CA LEU A 38 -10.06 -12.94 33.98
C LEU A 38 -9.18 -14.03 34.56
N SER A 39 -7.88 -14.03 34.28
CA SER A 39 -6.92 -15.00 34.82
C SER A 39 -6.37 -14.62 36.18
N GLY A 40 -6.59 -13.39 36.65
CA GLY A 40 -5.96 -12.84 37.82
C GLY A 40 -4.43 -12.73 37.71
N ASN A 41 -3.88 -12.81 36.51
CA ASN A 41 -2.44 -12.84 36.26
C ASN A 41 -2.02 -11.85 35.19
N ALA A 42 -1.29 -10.82 35.59
CA ALA A 42 -0.81 -9.76 34.68
C ALA A 42 0.12 -10.28 33.57
N ALA A 43 0.90 -11.33 33.85
CA ALA A 43 1.79 -11.92 32.84
C ALA A 43 1.01 -12.61 31.71
N VAL A 44 -0.11 -13.26 32.04
CA VAL A 44 -1.03 -13.85 31.03
C VAL A 44 -1.63 -12.73 30.20
N GLY A 45 -2.13 -11.67 30.84
CA GLY A 45 -2.67 -10.51 30.11
C GLY A 45 -1.66 -9.89 29.13
N TYR A 46 -0.44 -9.70 29.59
CA TYR A 46 0.64 -9.18 28.74
C TYR A 46 0.94 -10.09 27.54
N ALA A 47 1.12 -11.38 27.77
CA ALA A 47 1.42 -12.35 26.72
C ALA A 47 0.31 -12.42 25.65
N VAL A 48 -0.96 -12.44 26.07
CA VAL A 48 -2.12 -12.42 25.17
C VAL A 48 -2.17 -11.09 24.39
N GLY A 49 -1.98 -9.96 25.07
CA GLY A 49 -1.99 -8.64 24.45
C GLY A 49 -0.94 -8.49 23.35
N VAL A 50 0.30 -8.93 23.62
CA VAL A 50 1.38 -8.92 22.63
C VAL A 50 1.08 -9.85 21.44
N GLY A 51 0.56 -11.05 21.71
CA GLY A 51 0.21 -12.01 20.66
C GLY A 51 -0.90 -11.50 19.73
N VAL A 52 -1.96 -10.92 20.28
CA VAL A 52 -3.07 -10.35 19.52
C VAL A 52 -2.61 -9.13 18.72
N ARG A 53 -1.80 -8.26 19.30
CA ARG A 53 -1.23 -7.13 18.57
C ARG A 53 -0.43 -7.60 17.37
N ALA A 54 0.51 -8.52 17.56
CA ALA A 54 1.35 -9.02 16.48
C ALA A 54 0.53 -9.69 15.36
N ALA A 55 -0.51 -10.45 15.72
CA ALA A 55 -1.40 -11.07 14.75
C ALA A 55 -2.22 -10.03 13.95
N THR A 56 -2.69 -8.97 14.61
CA THR A 56 -3.44 -7.89 13.97
C THR A 56 -2.55 -7.10 13.01
N ASP A 57 -1.36 -6.71 13.44
CA ASP A 57 -0.39 -5.99 12.60
C ASP A 57 -0.02 -6.83 11.37
N ALA A 58 0.26 -8.13 11.53
CA ALA A 58 0.54 -9.03 10.43
C ALA A 58 -0.63 -9.17 9.44
N ALA A 59 -1.87 -9.17 9.93
CA ALA A 59 -3.06 -9.23 9.09
C ALA A 59 -3.25 -7.94 8.28
N VAL A 60 -3.04 -6.78 8.89
CA VAL A 60 -3.10 -5.48 8.22
C VAL A 60 -2.02 -5.38 7.14
N ASP A 61 -0.79 -5.77 7.47
CA ASP A 61 0.31 -5.79 6.51
C ASP A 61 0.05 -6.73 5.33
N ALA A 62 -0.49 -7.92 5.58
CA ALA A 62 -0.83 -8.87 4.53
C ALA A 62 -1.91 -8.31 3.60
N TRP A 63 -2.91 -7.64 4.16
CA TRP A 63 -3.97 -6.99 3.40
C TRP A 63 -3.43 -5.84 2.54
N LEU A 64 -2.59 -4.95 3.09
CA LEU A 64 -1.96 -3.85 2.34
C LEU A 64 -1.08 -4.37 1.20
N ARG A 65 -0.30 -5.44 1.44
CA ARG A 65 0.46 -6.10 0.36
C ARG A 65 -0.45 -6.67 -0.73
N GLY A 66 -1.64 -7.15 -0.37
CA GLY A 66 -2.65 -7.57 -1.35
C GLY A 66 -3.09 -6.44 -2.26
N LEU A 67 -3.43 -5.28 -1.71
CA LEU A 67 -3.80 -4.08 -2.49
C LEU A 67 -2.67 -3.65 -3.43
N GLN A 68 -1.44 -3.61 -2.95
CA GLN A 68 -0.27 -3.29 -3.79
C GLN A 68 -0.07 -4.30 -4.94
N ALA A 69 -0.30 -5.59 -4.68
CA ALA A 69 -0.20 -6.61 -5.72
C ALA A 69 -1.29 -6.47 -6.78
N GLU A 70 -2.48 -6.01 -6.41
CA GLU A 70 -3.56 -5.68 -7.35
C GLU A 70 -3.19 -4.48 -8.23
N GLU A 71 -2.63 -3.41 -7.65
CA GLU A 71 -2.13 -2.25 -8.41
C GLU A 71 -1.03 -2.65 -9.40
N GLN A 72 -0.04 -3.41 -8.94
CA GLN A 72 1.03 -3.91 -9.80
C GLN A 72 0.50 -4.78 -10.93
N THR A 73 -0.51 -5.59 -10.67
CA THR A 73 -1.16 -6.42 -11.69
C THR A 73 -1.89 -5.56 -12.71
N ALA A 74 -2.64 -4.54 -12.26
CA ALA A 74 -3.35 -3.62 -13.15
C ALA A 74 -2.39 -2.88 -14.09
N ILE A 75 -1.26 -2.38 -13.57
CA ILE A 75 -0.23 -1.71 -14.36
C ILE A 75 0.40 -2.69 -15.36
N ALA A 76 0.76 -3.90 -14.93
CA ALA A 76 1.38 -4.89 -15.79
C ALA A 76 0.47 -5.35 -16.94
N GLU A 77 -0.81 -5.60 -16.66
CA GLU A 77 -1.80 -5.99 -17.66
C GLU A 77 -2.08 -4.83 -18.65
N ALA A 78 -2.20 -3.60 -18.16
CA ALA A 78 -2.32 -2.42 -19.00
C ALA A 78 -1.11 -2.28 -19.94
N ALA A 79 0.10 -2.40 -19.41
CA ALA A 79 1.35 -2.34 -20.18
C ALA A 79 1.41 -3.41 -21.28
N GLY A 80 0.92 -4.60 -20.98
CA GLY A 80 0.91 -5.73 -21.93
C GLY A 80 0.12 -5.48 -23.20
N THR A 81 -0.88 -4.62 -23.15
CA THR A 81 -1.81 -4.34 -24.25
C THR A 81 -1.51 -3.05 -25.01
N LEU A 82 -0.67 -2.16 -24.46
CA LEU A 82 -0.41 -0.85 -25.04
C LEU A 82 0.73 -0.88 -26.08
N PRO A 83 0.58 -0.11 -27.19
CA PRO A 83 1.69 0.17 -28.08
C PRO A 83 2.72 1.07 -27.42
N PRO A 84 4.01 0.98 -27.78
CA PRO A 84 5.04 1.88 -27.28
C PRO A 84 4.80 3.34 -27.65
N GLY A 85 5.15 4.27 -26.75
CA GLY A 85 5.13 5.72 -26.97
C GLY A 85 3.77 6.37 -26.87
N GLU A 86 2.73 5.64 -26.49
CA GLU A 86 1.39 6.22 -26.28
C GLU A 86 1.05 6.23 -24.79
N PRO A 87 0.97 7.41 -24.14
CA PRO A 87 0.52 7.49 -22.77
C PRO A 87 -0.99 7.17 -22.69
N ARG A 88 -1.36 6.34 -21.70
CA ARG A 88 -2.75 5.95 -21.44
C ARG A 88 -3.04 6.01 -19.94
N PRO A 89 -4.27 6.38 -19.56
CA PRO A 89 -4.69 6.29 -18.17
C PRO A 89 -4.80 4.82 -17.75
N TRP A 90 -4.40 4.55 -16.53
CA TRP A 90 -4.64 3.27 -15.86
C TRP A 90 -5.34 3.49 -14.51
N THR A 91 -6.01 2.48 -14.00
CA THR A 91 -6.70 2.52 -12.73
C THR A 91 -6.68 1.14 -12.06
N ALA A 92 -6.35 1.09 -10.79
CA ALA A 92 -6.59 -0.05 -9.93
C ALA A 92 -7.77 0.25 -9.00
N ARG A 93 -8.75 -0.66 -8.94
CA ARG A 93 -9.92 -0.54 -8.09
C ARG A 93 -9.94 -1.70 -7.11
N HIS A 94 -9.96 -1.38 -5.82
CA HIS A 94 -9.92 -2.37 -4.76
C HIS A 94 -11.31 -2.80 -4.28
N GLY A 95 -12.38 -2.25 -4.84
CA GLY A 95 -13.76 -2.57 -4.47
C GLY A 95 -14.14 -2.14 -3.05
N LEU A 96 -13.36 -1.25 -2.45
CA LEU A 96 -13.60 -0.73 -1.11
C LEU A 96 -14.65 0.40 -1.15
N PRO A 97 -15.38 0.65 -0.04
CA PRO A 97 -16.37 1.71 0.02
C PRO A 97 -15.78 3.06 -0.37
N PHE A 98 -16.55 3.85 -1.15
CA PHE A 98 -16.18 5.20 -1.60
C PHE A 98 -14.91 5.29 -2.47
N GLY A 99 -14.47 4.18 -3.09
CA GLY A 99 -13.22 4.14 -3.85
C GLY A 99 -11.97 4.33 -2.97
N TRP A 100 -12.08 4.01 -1.69
CA TRP A 100 -10.94 4.11 -0.79
C TRP A 100 -9.80 3.22 -1.27
N ARG A 101 -8.60 3.80 -1.33
CA ARG A 101 -7.40 3.16 -1.88
C ARG A 101 -7.43 2.90 -3.40
N ASP A 102 -8.46 3.33 -4.13
CA ASP A 102 -8.37 3.29 -5.59
C ASP A 102 -7.24 4.21 -6.04
N THR A 103 -6.41 3.70 -6.94
CA THR A 103 -5.24 4.42 -7.45
C THR A 103 -5.37 4.56 -8.96
N THR A 104 -4.96 5.68 -9.48
CA THR A 104 -4.98 5.98 -10.92
C THR A 104 -3.67 6.62 -11.35
N GLY A 105 -3.48 6.79 -12.65
CA GLY A 105 -2.31 7.48 -13.19
C GLY A 105 -2.23 7.40 -14.70
N GLN A 106 -1.09 7.82 -15.23
CA GLN A 106 -0.73 7.67 -16.63
C GLN A 106 0.33 6.58 -16.76
N LEU A 107 0.28 5.85 -17.85
CA LEU A 107 1.23 4.79 -18.16
C LEU A 107 1.64 4.88 -19.62
N GLU A 108 2.94 4.76 -19.89
CA GLU A 108 3.52 4.72 -21.24
C GLU A 108 4.50 3.56 -21.32
N VAL A 109 4.40 2.76 -22.37
CA VAL A 109 5.40 1.74 -22.71
C VAL A 109 6.59 2.42 -23.40
N THR A 110 7.73 2.48 -22.74
CA THR A 110 8.94 3.12 -23.27
C THR A 110 9.77 2.19 -24.13
N ARG A 111 9.72 0.88 -23.85
CA ARG A 111 10.50 -0.13 -24.56
C ARG A 111 9.81 -1.50 -24.57
N VAL A 112 9.91 -2.17 -25.70
CA VAL A 112 9.54 -3.59 -25.85
C VAL A 112 10.83 -4.41 -25.85
N ILE A 113 10.85 -5.46 -25.05
CA ILE A 113 11.99 -6.38 -24.91
C ILE A 113 11.49 -7.77 -25.24
N ASP A 114 11.84 -8.24 -26.43
CA ASP A 114 11.49 -9.59 -26.87
C ASP A 114 12.72 -10.49 -26.80
N THR A 115 12.58 -11.57 -26.05
CA THR A 115 13.61 -12.60 -25.91
C THR A 115 13.03 -13.97 -26.26
N PRO A 116 13.88 -14.98 -26.55
CA PRO A 116 13.38 -16.34 -26.78
C PRO A 116 12.62 -16.95 -25.60
N LEU A 117 12.83 -16.39 -24.38
CA LEU A 117 12.23 -16.91 -23.16
C LEU A 117 10.93 -16.20 -22.77
N THR A 118 10.84 -14.90 -23.02
CA THR A 118 9.67 -14.10 -22.65
C THR A 118 9.65 -12.75 -23.35
N GLN A 119 8.46 -12.16 -23.39
CA GLN A 119 8.25 -10.79 -23.81
C GLN A 119 8.15 -9.90 -22.56
N CYS A 120 8.90 -8.82 -22.54
CA CYS A 120 8.82 -7.82 -21.47
C CYS A 120 8.55 -6.43 -22.05
N ARG A 121 7.99 -5.56 -21.23
CA ARG A 121 7.74 -4.15 -21.51
C ARG A 121 8.29 -3.31 -20.37
N GLU A 122 9.08 -2.33 -20.71
CA GLU A 122 9.49 -1.30 -19.79
C GLU A 122 8.47 -0.19 -19.86
N VAL A 123 8.00 0.25 -18.70
CA VAL A 123 6.90 1.20 -18.58
C VAL A 123 7.25 2.33 -17.64
N LEU A 124 6.95 3.53 -18.07
CA LEU A 124 6.93 4.71 -17.23
C LEU A 124 5.49 4.92 -16.76
N PHE A 125 5.27 5.06 -15.46
CA PHE A 125 3.93 5.30 -14.93
C PHE A 125 3.95 6.29 -13.78
N SER A 126 2.83 6.99 -13.60
CA SER A 126 2.59 7.87 -12.46
C SER A 126 1.56 7.28 -11.53
N LEU A 127 1.61 7.68 -10.26
CA LEU A 127 0.61 7.40 -9.24
C LEU A 127 -0.13 8.68 -8.90
N GLN A 128 -1.45 8.60 -8.77
CA GLN A 128 -2.33 9.69 -8.39
C GLN A 128 -3.46 9.12 -7.53
N ASP A 129 -3.75 9.74 -6.40
CA ASP A 129 -4.91 9.37 -5.56
C ASP A 129 -6.25 9.64 -6.26
N ARG A 130 -6.26 10.61 -7.15
CA ARG A 130 -7.44 11.03 -7.92
C ARG A 130 -7.03 11.52 -9.29
N PRO A 131 -7.89 11.38 -10.32
CA PRO A 131 -7.56 11.75 -11.70
C PRO A 131 -7.09 13.21 -11.88
N GLU A 132 -7.52 14.11 -11.01
CA GLU A 132 -7.20 15.55 -11.09
C GLU A 132 -6.07 15.97 -10.14
N ALA A 133 -5.60 15.05 -9.28
CA ALA A 133 -4.50 15.33 -8.37
C ALA A 133 -3.16 15.37 -9.13
N PRO A 134 -2.20 16.18 -8.68
CA PRO A 134 -0.85 16.07 -9.21
C PRO A 134 -0.27 14.67 -8.94
N PRO A 135 0.58 14.14 -9.83
CA PRO A 135 1.21 12.85 -9.61
C PRO A 135 2.09 12.88 -8.35
N GLU A 136 1.92 11.89 -7.49
CA GLU A 136 2.75 11.73 -6.28
C GLU A 136 4.16 11.26 -6.61
N GLY A 137 4.32 10.59 -7.75
CA GLY A 137 5.60 10.12 -8.23
C GLY A 137 5.50 9.54 -9.64
N VAL A 138 6.66 9.44 -10.29
CA VAL A 138 6.83 8.79 -11.58
C VAL A 138 7.86 7.69 -11.42
N PHE A 139 7.52 6.50 -11.91
CA PHE A 139 8.28 5.28 -11.71
C PHE A 139 8.56 4.59 -13.04
N LEU A 140 9.70 3.93 -13.12
CA LEU A 140 10.04 3.02 -14.19
C LEU A 140 9.86 1.60 -13.69
N ALA A 141 9.15 0.78 -14.44
CA ALA A 141 8.91 -0.61 -14.11
C ALA A 141 9.12 -1.52 -15.32
N THR A 142 9.33 -2.80 -15.05
CA THR A 142 9.33 -3.83 -16.08
C THR A 142 8.21 -4.82 -15.79
N ALA A 143 7.36 -5.05 -16.79
CA ALA A 143 6.36 -6.10 -16.78
C ALA A 143 6.73 -7.16 -17.81
N CYS A 144 6.64 -8.43 -17.44
CA CYS A 144 6.96 -9.55 -18.34
C CYS A 144 5.78 -10.50 -18.46
N ARG A 145 5.65 -11.11 -19.63
CA ARG A 145 4.62 -12.10 -19.90
C ARG A 145 4.92 -13.40 -19.18
N GLN A 146 3.98 -13.85 -18.35
CA GLN A 146 4.06 -15.11 -17.62
C GLN A 146 2.77 -15.92 -17.87
N GLY A 147 2.89 -17.00 -18.65
CA GLY A 147 1.73 -17.76 -19.05
C GLY A 147 0.76 -16.93 -19.90
N ARG A 148 -0.47 -16.74 -19.40
CA ARG A 148 -1.52 -15.98 -20.10
C ARG A 148 -1.61 -14.52 -19.71
N GLY A 149 -0.89 -14.08 -18.68
CA GLY A 149 -0.97 -12.72 -18.14
C GLY A 149 0.36 -12.01 -18.13
N TRP A 150 0.32 -10.74 -17.77
CA TRP A 150 1.50 -9.92 -17.55
C TRP A 150 1.74 -9.79 -16.05
N ARG A 151 2.99 -9.85 -15.65
CA ARG A 151 3.38 -9.77 -14.26
C ARG A 151 4.49 -8.75 -14.06
N TRP A 152 4.43 -8.12 -12.94
CA TRP A 152 5.45 -7.20 -12.48
C TRP A 152 6.79 -7.92 -12.27
N ALA A 153 7.85 -7.40 -12.88
CA ALA A 153 9.19 -7.96 -12.74
C ALA A 153 10.10 -7.08 -11.87
N GLY A 154 9.89 -5.77 -11.89
CA GLY A 154 10.63 -4.83 -11.07
C GLY A 154 10.18 -3.40 -11.30
N ALA A 155 10.49 -2.52 -10.37
CA ALA A 155 10.25 -1.08 -10.48
C ALA A 155 11.35 -0.28 -9.81
N GLU A 156 11.64 0.88 -10.38
CA GLU A 156 12.57 1.86 -9.85
C GLU A 156 11.98 3.26 -9.97
N PRO A 157 12.27 4.18 -9.02
CA PRO A 157 11.93 5.58 -9.20
C PRO A 157 12.64 6.16 -10.42
N ALA A 158 11.91 6.83 -11.30
CA ALA A 158 12.46 7.52 -12.46
C ALA A 158 13.13 8.83 -12.01
N THR A 159 14.33 8.74 -11.47
CA THR A 159 15.08 9.88 -10.95
C THR A 159 16.21 10.30 -11.88
N ALA A 160 16.59 11.56 -11.85
CA ALA A 160 17.67 12.11 -12.65
C ALA A 160 19.03 11.41 -12.44
N ARG A 161 19.21 10.76 -11.28
CA ARG A 161 20.44 10.02 -10.93
C ARG A 161 20.79 8.92 -11.93
N TRP A 162 19.79 8.29 -12.55
CA TRP A 162 20.00 7.20 -13.48
C TRP A 162 20.40 7.63 -14.89
N ARG A 163 20.27 8.93 -15.21
CA ARG A 163 20.70 9.46 -16.50
C ARG A 163 22.23 9.42 -16.71
N PHE A 164 23.00 9.33 -15.64
CA PHE A 164 24.46 9.31 -15.70
C PHE A 164 25.08 7.91 -15.73
N LEU A 165 24.24 6.87 -15.72
CA LEU A 165 24.67 5.47 -15.75
C LEU A 165 24.32 4.75 -17.05
N GLN A 166 23.81 5.48 -18.06
CA GLN A 166 23.53 4.96 -19.42
C GLN A 166 24.62 5.35 -20.39
#